data_51ea1624052d18582fd47e7d3139a10a
#
_entry.id   51ea1624052d18582fd47e7d3139a10a
#
_cell.length_a   1.000
_cell.length_b   1.000
_cell.length_c   1.000
_cell.angle_alpha   90.00
_cell.angle_beta   90.00
_cell.angle_gamma   90.00
#
_symmetry.space_group_name_H-M   'P 1'
#
loop_
_entity.id
_entity.type
_entity.pdbx_description
1 polymer ?
#
loop_
_entity_poly.entity_id
_entity_poly.type
_entity_poly.pdbx_seq_one_letter_code
_entity_poly.pdbx_strand_id
1 'polypeptide(L)'
;MTRHAKTETRAEKVIRFIETVCLTPEGAHVGKPIVLADFQKRFLRDVYDNPHGTRRAMLSIARKNGKSVLTAGILLAHLVGPESKQNSQLVAGAMSRDQASLIFHAASKMVQLSPVLSQIVRIVPSGKRLVGLPLNTEFRALAADGKTAQGLSPVLVLIDEIGQVRGPQSDFVDALTTSQGAHTEPLLIAISTQAANDADLFSQWIDDASNSKDPRIVSHVYAAPEGADLMDESAWKAANPALDLFRSLDDLREQLTQAQRMPSMENSARNLLLNQRISTVSPFISPNVWQSCGGQVLPFGDAPVYCGLDLSAKTDLTALVIIGKVAGQWQVVPHFWTPEQGLRDRAARDRAPYDVWHRQGYLHSTPGATIDYEFVATDMAAILSGLNVQAVAFDRWRIDLLKKELSKIGCDLPLVPWGQGFKDMSVALDALESELLNARINHGGHPVLAMCASNAIVVKDPAGGRKLDKGRATGRIDGLQAMAQAFGAMAQSIESETVYADGQFTFV
;
A
#
# COMPACT_ATOMS: atom_id res chain seq x y z
N MET A 1 -13.68 32.18 51.17
CA MET A 1 -13.01 31.26 50.22
C MET A 1 -13.41 31.68 48.83
N THR A 2 -12.62 32.51 48.20
CA THR A 2 -12.77 32.96 46.80
C THR A 2 -12.44 31.80 45.86
N ARG A 3 -13.44 31.23 45.19
CA ARG A 3 -13.21 30.31 44.07
C ARG A 3 -12.43 31.09 43.01
N HIS A 4 -11.11 30.79 42.88
CA HIS A 4 -10.40 31.20 41.72
C HIS A 4 -11.10 30.59 40.48
N ALA A 5 -11.71 31.45 39.68
CA ALA A 5 -12.18 31.05 38.35
C ALA A 5 -10.99 30.49 37.60
N LYS A 6 -10.99 29.20 37.30
CA LYS A 6 -9.95 28.52 36.51
C LYS A 6 -9.96 29.23 35.17
N THR A 7 -8.86 29.92 34.84
CA THR A 7 -8.72 30.61 33.56
C THR A 7 -8.82 29.54 32.46
N GLU A 8 -9.74 29.75 31.52
CA GLU A 8 -10.01 28.85 30.41
C GLU A 8 -8.74 28.69 29.55
N THR A 9 -8.31 27.47 29.28
CA THR A 9 -7.11 27.20 28.50
C THR A 9 -7.32 27.56 27.02
N ARG A 10 -6.23 27.58 26.24
CA ARG A 10 -6.27 27.83 24.79
C ARG A 10 -7.11 26.77 24.08
N ALA A 11 -6.92 25.48 24.41
CA ALA A 11 -7.71 24.38 23.86
C ALA A 11 -9.19 24.47 24.25
N GLU A 12 -9.51 24.84 25.50
CA GLU A 12 -10.89 24.99 25.94
C GLU A 12 -11.64 26.09 25.16
N LYS A 13 -10.96 27.19 24.82
CA LYS A 13 -11.52 28.24 23.96
C LYS A 13 -11.84 27.73 22.55
N VAL A 14 -10.94 26.94 21.96
CA VAL A 14 -11.12 26.33 20.63
C VAL A 14 -12.27 25.32 20.66
N ILE A 15 -12.30 24.42 21.66
CA ILE A 15 -13.37 23.44 21.83
C ILE A 15 -14.71 24.14 21.99
N ARG A 16 -14.82 25.12 22.89
CA ARG A 16 -16.03 25.88 23.08
C ARG A 16 -16.50 26.59 21.81
N PHE A 17 -15.58 27.24 21.06
CA PHE A 17 -15.89 27.87 19.78
C PHE A 17 -16.51 26.87 18.81
N ILE A 18 -15.91 25.71 18.65
CA ILE A 18 -16.41 24.68 17.73
C ILE A 18 -17.79 24.17 18.19
N GLU A 19 -17.97 23.90 19.49
CA GLU A 19 -19.22 23.35 20.01
C GLU A 19 -20.38 24.37 20.11
N THR A 20 -20.06 25.67 20.17
CA THR A 20 -21.11 26.70 20.33
C THR A 20 -21.41 27.49 19.07
N VAL A 21 -20.42 27.65 18.17
CA VAL A 21 -20.56 28.55 17.01
C VAL A 21 -20.65 27.72 15.69
N CYS A 22 -20.00 26.58 15.63
CA CYS A 22 -20.03 25.73 14.43
C CYS A 22 -21.22 24.75 14.50
N LEU A 23 -21.93 24.63 13.37
CA LEU A 23 -23.04 23.68 13.25
C LEU A 23 -22.65 22.52 12.34
N THR A 24 -23.21 21.35 12.60
CA THR A 24 -22.97 20.13 11.83
C THR A 24 -23.32 20.36 10.35
N PRO A 25 -22.37 20.21 9.42
CA PRO A 25 -22.60 20.59 8.02
C PRO A 25 -23.35 19.53 7.21
N GLU A 26 -23.32 18.26 7.62
CA GLU A 26 -23.85 17.12 6.85
C GLU A 26 -24.36 16.00 7.76
N GLY A 27 -25.19 15.11 7.21
CA GLY A 27 -25.68 13.91 7.88
C GLY A 27 -26.94 14.13 8.70
N ALA A 28 -27.28 13.20 9.58
CA ALA A 28 -28.52 13.18 10.36
C ALA A 28 -28.67 14.36 11.36
N HIS A 29 -27.57 15.05 11.65
CA HIS A 29 -27.55 16.14 12.65
C HIS A 29 -27.28 17.51 12.02
N VAL A 30 -27.52 17.68 10.72
CA VAL A 30 -27.36 18.98 10.02
C VAL A 30 -28.06 20.11 10.79
N GLY A 31 -27.33 21.22 10.97
CA GLY A 31 -27.84 22.43 11.66
C GLY A 31 -27.83 22.34 13.18
N LYS A 32 -27.49 21.20 13.78
CA LYS A 32 -27.31 21.09 15.25
C LYS A 32 -25.89 21.50 15.66
N PRO A 33 -25.68 22.01 16.88
CA PRO A 33 -24.33 22.25 17.40
C PRO A 33 -23.45 21.00 17.28
N ILE A 34 -22.16 21.21 16.95
CA ILE A 34 -21.19 20.12 16.95
C ILE A 34 -20.91 19.69 18.37
N VAL A 35 -20.91 18.38 18.59
CA VAL A 35 -20.46 17.77 19.86
C VAL A 35 -19.17 17.02 19.57
N LEU A 36 -18.05 17.52 20.06
CA LEU A 36 -16.75 16.89 19.89
C LEU A 36 -16.62 15.65 20.77
N ALA A 37 -16.18 14.54 20.20
CA ALA A 37 -15.88 13.32 20.92
C ALA A 37 -14.60 13.48 21.79
N ASP A 38 -14.45 12.65 22.82
CA ASP A 38 -13.33 12.75 23.76
C ASP A 38 -11.96 12.63 23.08
N PHE A 39 -11.83 11.80 22.07
CA PHE A 39 -10.57 11.68 21.31
C PHE A 39 -10.23 12.96 20.54
N GLN A 40 -11.23 13.67 20.01
CA GLN A 40 -11.05 14.97 19.33
C GLN A 40 -10.68 16.06 20.34
N LYS A 41 -11.35 16.10 21.49
CA LYS A 41 -11.01 17.03 22.59
C LYS A 41 -9.61 16.78 23.12
N ARG A 42 -9.20 15.51 23.26
CA ARG A 42 -7.82 15.15 23.67
C ARG A 42 -6.81 15.66 22.66
N PHE A 43 -7.02 15.41 21.37
CA PHE A 43 -6.14 15.91 20.31
C PHE A 43 -6.02 17.44 20.36
N LEU A 44 -7.14 18.17 20.49
CA LEU A 44 -7.11 19.63 20.58
C LEU A 44 -6.36 20.12 21.82
N ARG A 45 -6.50 19.44 22.98
CA ARG A 45 -5.76 19.82 24.21
C ARG A 45 -4.26 19.63 24.01
N ASP A 46 -3.84 18.49 23.47
CA ASP A 46 -2.42 18.21 23.24
C ASP A 46 -1.80 19.17 22.22
N VAL A 47 -2.59 19.64 21.23
CA VAL A 47 -2.12 20.62 20.25
C VAL A 47 -2.05 22.03 20.81
N TYR A 48 -3.12 22.54 21.44
CA TYR A 48 -3.23 23.94 21.81
C TYR A 48 -2.74 24.28 23.23
N ASP A 49 -2.75 23.33 24.16
CA ASP A 49 -2.24 23.51 25.52
C ASP A 49 -0.82 22.98 25.70
N ASN A 50 -0.11 22.62 24.61
CA ASN A 50 1.28 22.21 24.65
C ASN A 50 2.17 23.35 25.15
N PRO A 51 2.86 23.19 26.30
CA PRO A 51 3.69 24.27 26.88
C PRO A 51 4.89 24.67 26.02
N HIS A 52 5.31 23.81 25.07
CA HIS A 52 6.41 24.05 24.16
C HIS A 52 5.98 24.68 22.83
N GLY A 53 4.68 24.84 22.61
CA GLY A 53 4.10 25.31 21.35
C GLY A 53 4.17 24.25 20.25
N THR A 54 3.03 23.70 19.84
CA THR A 54 2.98 22.69 18.80
C THR A 54 3.32 23.28 17.43
N ARG A 55 4.28 22.67 16.73
CA ARG A 55 4.61 23.02 15.35
C ARG A 55 4.03 22.05 14.33
N ARG A 56 3.99 20.77 14.67
CA ARG A 56 3.42 19.72 13.82
C ARG A 56 2.49 18.85 14.63
N ALA A 57 1.26 18.71 14.16
CA ALA A 57 0.29 17.81 14.75
C ALA A 57 -0.20 16.80 13.71
N MET A 58 -0.31 15.54 14.10
CA MET A 58 -0.77 14.47 13.25
C MET A 58 -1.92 13.72 13.92
N LEU A 59 -3.01 13.55 13.18
CA LEU A 59 -4.13 12.70 13.57
C LEU A 59 -4.34 11.63 12.52
N SER A 60 -3.90 10.41 12.81
CA SER A 60 -4.11 9.25 11.98
C SER A 60 -5.30 8.45 12.52
N ILE A 61 -6.34 8.31 11.70
CA ILE A 61 -7.60 7.68 12.11
C ILE A 61 -8.35 7.14 10.89
N ALA A 62 -9.06 6.04 11.05
CA ALA A 62 -9.88 5.42 10.00
C ALA A 62 -10.91 6.38 9.38
N ARG A 63 -11.45 6.02 8.21
CA ARG A 63 -12.50 6.80 7.54
C ARG A 63 -13.76 6.88 8.40
N LYS A 64 -14.58 7.94 8.17
CA LYS A 64 -15.87 8.20 8.86
C LYS A 64 -15.77 8.47 10.37
N ASN A 65 -14.59 8.84 10.89
CA ASN A 65 -14.39 9.27 12.28
C ASN A 65 -14.41 10.80 12.44
N GLY A 66 -15.10 11.54 11.58
CA GLY A 66 -15.32 12.98 11.74
C GLY A 66 -14.14 13.88 11.40
N LYS A 67 -13.14 13.40 10.62
CA LYS A 67 -11.94 14.18 10.22
C LYS A 67 -12.28 15.54 9.61
N SER A 68 -13.12 15.56 8.58
CA SER A 68 -13.44 16.79 7.82
C SER A 68 -14.17 17.84 8.67
N VAL A 69 -15.06 17.39 9.55
CA VAL A 69 -15.79 18.27 10.48
C VAL A 69 -14.83 18.91 11.49
N LEU A 70 -13.94 18.10 12.09
CA LEU A 70 -12.91 18.58 13.01
C LEU A 70 -11.96 19.58 12.32
N THR A 71 -11.47 19.24 11.12
CA THR A 71 -10.57 20.10 10.36
C THR A 71 -11.23 21.44 9.99
N ALA A 72 -12.50 21.42 9.57
CA ALA A 72 -13.24 22.65 9.27
C ALA A 72 -13.49 23.50 10.53
N GLY A 73 -13.77 22.88 11.69
CA GLY A 73 -13.88 23.56 12.97
C GLY A 73 -12.57 24.23 13.40
N ILE A 74 -11.42 23.54 13.26
CA ILE A 74 -10.09 24.09 13.51
C ILE A 74 -9.82 25.27 12.57
N LEU A 75 -10.11 25.11 11.28
CA LEU A 75 -9.98 26.20 10.30
C LEU A 75 -10.75 27.45 10.73
N LEU A 76 -12.01 27.29 11.10
CA LEU A 76 -12.86 28.43 11.50
C LEU A 76 -12.40 29.06 12.81
N ALA A 77 -11.83 28.27 13.74
CA ALA A 77 -11.24 28.81 14.97
C ALA A 77 -10.02 29.71 14.69
N HIS A 78 -9.24 29.42 13.66
CA HIS A 78 -8.14 30.25 13.20
C HIS A 78 -8.57 31.38 12.26
N LEU A 79 -9.69 31.24 11.55
CA LEU A 79 -10.16 32.26 10.61
C LEU A 79 -10.85 33.42 11.36
N VAL A 80 -11.75 33.13 12.30
CA VAL A 80 -12.55 34.14 13.00
C VAL A 80 -12.76 33.87 14.48
N GLY A 81 -12.19 32.76 15.00
CA GLY A 81 -12.34 32.32 16.39
C GLY A 81 -11.14 32.71 17.28
N PRO A 82 -10.91 31.98 18.38
CA PRO A 82 -9.93 32.34 19.41
C PRO A 82 -8.47 32.30 18.94
N GLU A 83 -8.16 31.64 17.82
CA GLU A 83 -6.82 31.49 17.25
C GLU A 83 -6.58 32.45 16.08
N SER A 84 -7.52 33.33 15.74
CA SER A 84 -7.39 34.25 14.63
C SER A 84 -6.33 35.31 14.90
N LYS A 85 -5.47 35.57 13.91
CA LYS A 85 -4.42 36.63 13.97
C LYS A 85 -4.64 37.62 12.81
N GLN A 86 -4.44 38.90 13.07
CA GLN A 86 -4.68 39.95 12.07
C GLN A 86 -3.86 39.73 10.81
N ASN A 87 -4.51 39.87 9.63
CA ASN A 87 -3.92 39.72 8.30
C ASN A 87 -3.26 38.36 8.05
N SER A 88 -3.68 37.32 8.78
CA SER A 88 -3.07 36.00 8.65
C SER A 88 -3.60 35.20 7.45
N GLN A 89 -2.75 34.37 6.92
CA GLN A 89 -3.08 33.41 5.87
C GLN A 89 -3.23 32.01 6.46
N LEU A 90 -4.23 31.29 6.01
CA LEU A 90 -4.52 29.90 6.36
C LEU A 90 -4.59 29.09 5.07
N VAL A 91 -4.01 27.92 5.05
CA VAL A 91 -3.95 27.10 3.84
C VAL A 91 -4.40 25.67 4.15
N ALA A 92 -5.22 25.10 3.29
CA ALA A 92 -5.42 23.66 3.24
C ALA A 92 -4.80 23.09 1.97
N GLY A 93 -4.01 22.03 2.11
CA GLY A 93 -3.40 21.29 1.02
C GLY A 93 -3.95 19.87 0.91
N ALA A 94 -4.19 19.41 -0.32
CA ALA A 94 -4.49 17.99 -0.60
C ALA A 94 -3.91 17.59 -1.95
N MET A 95 -3.79 16.28 -2.18
CA MET A 95 -3.15 15.74 -3.39
C MET A 95 -3.97 15.96 -4.67
N SER A 96 -5.28 16.21 -4.56
CA SER A 96 -6.13 16.55 -5.70
C SER A 96 -6.97 17.80 -5.43
N ARG A 97 -7.43 18.47 -6.52
CA ARG A 97 -8.31 19.66 -6.43
C ARG A 97 -9.63 19.35 -5.74
N ASP A 98 -10.17 18.18 -5.95
CA ASP A 98 -11.44 17.79 -5.33
C ASP A 98 -11.27 17.54 -3.83
N GLN A 99 -10.20 16.87 -3.42
CA GLN A 99 -9.89 16.67 -2.00
C GLN A 99 -9.59 17.99 -1.28
N ALA A 100 -8.78 18.89 -1.87
CA ALA A 100 -8.51 20.21 -1.31
C ALA A 100 -9.80 21.02 -1.08
N SER A 101 -10.84 20.76 -1.89
CA SER A 101 -12.13 21.42 -1.78
C SER A 101 -12.99 20.91 -0.62
N LEU A 102 -12.74 19.71 -0.08
CA LEU A 102 -13.59 19.11 0.96
C LEU A 102 -13.61 19.95 2.24
N ILE A 103 -12.44 20.41 2.69
CA ILE A 103 -12.33 21.29 3.87
C ILE A 103 -13.05 22.61 3.62
N PHE A 104 -12.83 23.21 2.43
CA PHE A 104 -13.52 24.45 2.02
C PHE A 104 -15.06 24.27 2.03
N HIS A 105 -15.57 23.18 1.47
CA HIS A 105 -17.00 22.91 1.40
C HIS A 105 -17.60 22.65 2.79
N ALA A 106 -16.92 21.88 3.63
CA ALA A 106 -17.36 21.65 5.00
C ALA A 106 -17.41 22.96 5.80
N ALA A 107 -16.35 23.77 5.75
CA ALA A 107 -16.32 25.06 6.42
C ALA A 107 -17.35 26.06 5.85
N SER A 108 -17.54 26.11 4.52
CA SER A 108 -18.56 26.95 3.88
C SER A 108 -19.98 26.59 4.32
N LYS A 109 -20.31 25.31 4.43
CA LYS A 109 -21.61 24.84 4.95
C LYS A 109 -21.79 25.23 6.42
N MET A 110 -20.74 25.10 7.24
CA MET A 110 -20.78 25.56 8.63
C MET A 110 -21.05 27.08 8.73
N VAL A 111 -20.39 27.86 7.87
CA VAL A 111 -20.62 29.32 7.79
C VAL A 111 -22.05 29.64 7.38
N GLN A 112 -22.58 28.96 6.37
CA GLN A 112 -23.94 29.20 5.88
C GLN A 112 -25.03 28.83 6.91
N LEU A 113 -24.78 27.78 7.69
CA LEU A 113 -25.73 27.31 8.73
C LEU A 113 -25.69 28.16 10.00
N SER A 114 -24.52 28.75 10.32
CA SER A 114 -24.35 29.50 11.58
C SER A 114 -24.74 31.00 11.41
N PRO A 115 -25.73 31.51 12.15
CA PRO A 115 -26.09 32.91 12.09
C PRO A 115 -24.95 33.86 12.46
N VAL A 116 -24.02 33.42 13.32
CA VAL A 116 -22.86 34.22 13.73
C VAL A 116 -21.78 34.22 12.62
N LEU A 117 -21.43 33.05 12.13
CA LEU A 117 -20.36 32.93 11.11
C LEU A 117 -20.75 33.57 9.79
N SER A 118 -22.01 33.51 9.37
CA SER A 118 -22.51 34.11 8.14
C SER A 118 -22.34 35.63 8.06
N GLN A 119 -22.28 36.30 9.24
CA GLN A 119 -22.08 37.75 9.31
C GLN A 119 -20.60 38.16 9.25
N ILE A 120 -19.69 37.28 9.66
CA ILE A 120 -18.27 37.64 9.84
C ILE A 120 -17.33 36.90 8.89
N VAL A 121 -17.86 35.96 8.07
CA VAL A 121 -17.07 35.22 7.07
C VAL A 121 -17.66 35.41 5.68
N ARG A 122 -16.85 35.89 4.74
CA ARG A 122 -17.21 35.96 3.33
C ARG A 122 -16.71 34.73 2.59
N ILE A 123 -17.62 34.02 1.94
CA ILE A 123 -17.32 32.87 1.08
C ILE A 123 -17.05 33.34 -0.35
N VAL A 124 -15.94 32.87 -0.95
CA VAL A 124 -15.57 33.15 -2.36
C VAL A 124 -15.45 31.81 -3.09
N PRO A 125 -16.55 31.28 -3.67
CA PRO A 125 -16.60 29.93 -4.23
C PRO A 125 -15.64 29.73 -5.41
N SER A 126 -15.52 30.70 -6.32
CA SER A 126 -14.66 30.62 -7.52
C SER A 126 -13.19 30.41 -7.20
N GLY A 127 -12.73 30.96 -6.06
CA GLY A 127 -11.35 30.82 -5.59
C GLY A 127 -11.17 29.79 -4.49
N LYS A 128 -12.23 29.09 -4.06
CA LYS A 128 -12.23 28.19 -2.88
C LYS A 128 -11.59 28.88 -1.67
N ARG A 129 -12.00 30.14 -1.40
CA ARG A 129 -11.47 30.99 -0.33
C ARG A 129 -12.53 31.38 0.66
N LEU A 130 -12.11 31.55 1.92
CA LEU A 130 -12.90 32.16 2.97
C LEU A 130 -12.14 33.39 3.49
N VAL A 131 -12.87 34.47 3.75
CA VAL A 131 -12.30 35.70 4.29
C VAL A 131 -12.97 36.03 5.60
N GLY A 132 -12.20 36.05 6.69
CA GLY A 132 -12.66 36.48 8.02
C GLY A 132 -12.59 37.98 8.11
N LEU A 133 -13.77 38.63 8.20
CA LEU A 133 -13.90 40.10 8.14
C LEU A 133 -13.28 40.81 9.35
N PRO A 134 -13.41 40.33 10.59
CA PRO A 134 -12.96 41.06 11.77
C PRO A 134 -11.46 41.37 11.79
N LEU A 135 -10.63 40.40 11.38
CA LEU A 135 -9.17 40.52 11.42
C LEU A 135 -8.52 40.42 10.03
N ASN A 136 -9.30 40.52 8.95
CA ASN A 136 -8.80 40.36 7.57
C ASN A 136 -7.97 39.11 7.37
N THR A 137 -8.45 37.98 7.88
CA THR A 137 -7.82 36.67 7.73
C THR A 137 -8.25 36.05 6.40
N GLU A 138 -7.41 35.26 5.78
CA GLU A 138 -7.74 34.61 4.52
C GLU A 138 -7.40 33.11 4.55
N PHE A 139 -8.35 32.29 4.15
CA PHE A 139 -8.13 30.87 3.88
C PHE A 139 -8.16 30.59 2.38
N ARG A 140 -7.25 29.72 1.93
CA ARG A 140 -7.21 29.18 0.55
C ARG A 140 -7.04 27.67 0.56
N ALA A 141 -7.82 26.97 -0.28
CA ALA A 141 -7.61 25.57 -0.59
C ALA A 141 -6.68 25.42 -1.79
N LEU A 142 -5.59 24.64 -1.63
CA LEU A 142 -4.56 24.41 -2.64
C LEU A 142 -4.54 22.93 -3.03
N ALA A 143 -4.30 22.67 -4.32
CA ALA A 143 -4.02 21.34 -4.83
C ALA A 143 -2.52 21.16 -5.12
N ALA A 144 -2.07 19.92 -5.22
CA ALA A 144 -0.66 19.52 -5.39
C ALA A 144 0.01 19.99 -6.71
N ASP A 145 -0.59 20.92 -7.44
CA ASP A 145 0.05 21.57 -8.58
C ASP A 145 1.18 22.50 -8.06
N GLY A 146 2.34 21.97 -7.79
CA GLY A 146 3.50 22.51 -7.05
C GLY A 146 3.94 23.98 -7.29
N LYS A 147 3.32 24.70 -8.20
CA LYS A 147 3.62 26.12 -8.45
C LYS A 147 2.80 27.09 -7.58
N THR A 148 1.75 26.65 -6.91
CA THR A 148 0.81 27.54 -6.19
C THR A 148 1.19 27.80 -4.72
N ALA A 149 2.13 27.07 -4.15
CA ALA A 149 2.57 27.26 -2.76
C ALA A 149 3.69 28.31 -2.61
N GLN A 150 4.30 28.76 -3.71
CA GLN A 150 5.36 29.79 -3.68
C GLN A 150 4.79 31.18 -3.35
N GLY A 151 5.44 31.88 -2.42
CA GLY A 151 5.04 33.23 -1.99
C GLY A 151 3.96 33.28 -0.91
N LEU A 152 3.56 32.15 -0.35
CA LEU A 152 2.65 32.07 0.79
C LEU A 152 3.43 32.16 2.11
N SER A 153 2.76 32.69 3.14
CA SER A 153 3.27 32.72 4.52
C SER A 153 2.15 32.38 5.51
N PRO A 154 1.69 31.11 5.54
CA PRO A 154 0.54 30.74 6.35
C PRO A 154 0.90 30.51 7.83
N VAL A 155 0.05 31.00 8.73
CA VAL A 155 0.15 30.67 10.17
C VAL A 155 -0.38 29.28 10.48
N LEU A 156 -1.33 28.80 9.66
CA LEU A 156 -1.90 27.45 9.75
C LEU A 156 -1.83 26.75 8.40
N VAL A 157 -1.29 25.56 8.38
CA VAL A 157 -1.35 24.62 7.25
C VAL A 157 -2.14 23.40 7.68
N LEU A 158 -3.19 23.08 6.95
CA LEU A 158 -3.98 21.85 7.11
C LEU A 158 -3.69 20.93 5.94
N ILE A 159 -3.22 19.70 6.17
CA ILE A 159 -3.01 18.71 5.12
C ILE A 159 -4.00 17.58 5.32
N ASP A 160 -4.92 17.45 4.37
CA ASP A 160 -5.90 16.37 4.36
C ASP A 160 -5.43 15.21 3.49
N GLU A 161 -5.69 13.99 3.95
CA GLU A 161 -5.37 12.72 3.26
C GLU A 161 -3.89 12.60 2.83
N ILE A 162 -2.96 13.10 3.65
CA ILE A 162 -1.50 12.97 3.43
C ILE A 162 -1.05 11.50 3.33
N GLY A 163 -1.80 10.55 3.92
CA GLY A 163 -1.55 9.12 3.76
C GLY A 163 -1.68 8.60 2.32
N GLN A 164 -2.20 9.42 1.39
CA GLN A 164 -2.22 9.09 -0.05
C GLN A 164 -0.94 9.49 -0.79
N VAL A 165 -0.04 10.26 -0.16
CA VAL A 165 1.27 10.61 -0.72
C VAL A 165 2.13 9.36 -0.80
N ARG A 166 2.58 9.02 -2.00
CA ARG A 166 3.44 7.88 -2.26
C ARG A 166 4.91 8.29 -2.22
N GLY A 167 5.72 7.43 -1.62
CA GLY A 167 7.15 7.66 -1.43
C GLY A 167 7.48 8.57 -0.24
N PRO A 168 8.78 8.76 0.03
CA PRO A 168 9.27 9.43 1.25
C PRO A 168 9.20 10.95 1.20
N GLN A 169 8.93 11.55 0.04
CA GLN A 169 8.98 12.99 -0.19
C GLN A 169 7.84 13.47 -1.08
N SER A 170 7.49 14.76 -0.94
CA SER A 170 6.51 15.43 -1.79
C SER A 170 6.87 16.91 -1.88
N ASP A 171 7.22 17.38 -3.07
CA ASP A 171 7.56 18.78 -3.33
C ASP A 171 6.45 19.72 -2.87
N PHE A 172 5.21 19.31 -2.97
CA PHE A 172 4.05 20.08 -2.53
C PHE A 172 3.99 20.21 -1.00
N VAL A 173 4.18 19.11 -0.27
CA VAL A 173 4.20 19.12 1.21
C VAL A 173 5.41 19.87 1.72
N ASP A 174 6.56 19.73 1.08
CA ASP A 174 7.80 20.45 1.40
C ASP A 174 7.64 21.96 1.19
N ALA A 175 7.00 22.39 0.09
CA ALA A 175 6.70 23.77 -0.16
C ALA A 175 5.75 24.37 0.88
N LEU A 176 4.72 23.64 1.32
CA LEU A 176 3.81 24.07 2.38
C LEU A 176 4.53 24.18 3.74
N THR A 177 5.36 23.21 4.08
CA THR A 177 6.10 23.19 5.35
C THR A 177 7.10 24.34 5.42
N THR A 178 7.83 24.60 4.33
CA THR A 178 8.85 25.66 4.27
C THR A 178 8.23 27.06 4.19
N SER A 179 7.01 27.21 3.66
CA SER A 179 6.31 28.50 3.56
C SER A 179 5.98 29.13 4.91
N GLN A 180 6.00 28.36 6.00
CA GLN A 180 5.71 28.81 7.37
C GLN A 180 6.91 29.48 8.08
N GLY A 181 8.08 29.52 7.45
CA GLY A 181 9.34 29.93 8.10
C GLY A 181 9.38 31.36 8.66
N ALA A 182 8.49 32.26 8.23
CA ALA A 182 8.41 33.64 8.71
C ALA A 182 7.64 33.80 10.05
N HIS A 183 6.98 32.76 10.52
CA HIS A 183 6.16 32.82 11.74
C HIS A 183 6.89 32.25 12.95
N THR A 184 6.68 32.84 14.12
CA THR A 184 7.26 32.36 15.39
C THR A 184 6.53 31.12 15.88
N GLU A 185 5.20 31.04 15.67
CA GLU A 185 4.32 29.95 16.11
C GLU A 185 3.48 29.42 14.94
N PRO A 186 4.10 28.88 13.90
CA PRO A 186 3.35 28.26 12.83
C PRO A 186 2.83 26.90 13.26
N LEU A 187 1.63 26.55 12.80
CA LEU A 187 1.02 25.25 13.10
C LEU A 187 0.74 24.51 11.79
N LEU A 188 1.24 23.28 11.68
CA LEU A 188 0.89 22.34 10.63
C LEU A 188 0.09 21.20 11.26
N ILE A 189 -1.10 20.93 10.74
CA ILE A 189 -1.94 19.80 11.15
C ILE A 189 -2.17 18.89 9.96
N ALA A 190 -1.77 17.64 10.08
CA ALA A 190 -1.99 16.57 9.10
C ALA A 190 -3.04 15.60 9.64
N ILE A 191 -4.15 15.44 8.92
CA ILE A 191 -5.24 14.53 9.30
C ILE A 191 -5.50 13.55 8.16
N SER A 192 -5.35 12.24 8.42
CA SER A 192 -5.48 11.21 7.38
C SER A 192 -5.77 9.83 7.97
N THR A 193 -6.06 8.87 7.11
CA THR A 193 -5.74 7.46 7.38
C THR A 193 -4.23 7.25 7.31
N GLN A 194 -3.69 6.20 7.91
CA GLN A 194 -2.28 5.83 7.73
C GLN A 194 -1.96 5.68 6.25
N ALA A 195 -0.73 6.04 5.88
CA ALA A 195 -0.20 5.64 4.58
C ALA A 195 -0.14 4.12 4.49
N ALA A 196 -0.20 3.63 3.28
CA ALA A 196 -0.25 2.20 3.07
C ALA A 196 1.10 1.53 3.39
N ASN A 197 2.25 2.17 3.04
CA ASN A 197 3.59 1.64 3.26
C ASN A 197 4.37 2.37 4.33
N ASP A 198 5.31 1.67 4.94
CA ASP A 198 6.28 2.27 5.89
C ASP A 198 7.19 3.31 5.22
N ALA A 199 7.51 3.12 3.92
CA ALA A 199 8.33 4.05 3.16
C ALA A 199 7.60 5.33 2.72
N ASP A 200 6.28 5.43 2.86
CA ASP A 200 5.52 6.61 2.48
C ASP A 200 5.67 7.73 3.52
N LEU A 201 5.60 8.98 3.05
CA LEU A 201 5.88 10.19 3.83
C LEU A 201 5.14 10.23 5.18
N PHE A 202 3.84 9.94 5.19
CA PHE A 202 3.05 10.02 6.43
C PHE A 202 3.42 8.94 7.45
N SER A 203 3.77 7.74 6.99
CA SER A 203 4.31 6.69 7.86
C SER A 203 5.62 7.13 8.52
N GLN A 204 6.53 7.71 7.73
CA GLN A 204 7.79 8.24 8.26
C GLN A 204 7.57 9.37 9.27
N TRP A 205 6.59 10.26 9.05
CA TRP A 205 6.27 11.32 10.01
C TRP A 205 5.72 10.77 11.34
N ILE A 206 4.88 9.74 11.29
CA ILE A 206 4.34 9.07 12.48
C ILE A 206 5.48 8.37 13.25
N ASP A 207 6.39 7.69 12.53
CA ASP A 207 7.53 6.98 13.14
C ASP A 207 8.54 7.96 13.72
N ASP A 208 8.82 9.08 13.03
CA ASP A 208 9.64 10.17 13.55
C ASP A 208 9.04 10.74 14.84
N ALA A 209 7.73 10.99 14.87
CA ALA A 209 7.05 11.49 16.06
C ALA A 209 7.10 10.52 17.24
N SER A 210 7.09 9.22 16.98
CA SER A 210 7.18 8.18 18.02
C SER A 210 8.61 8.04 18.58
N ASN A 211 9.61 8.28 17.73
CA ASN A 211 11.03 8.14 18.08
C ASN A 211 11.68 9.47 18.50
N SER A 212 11.13 10.59 18.04
CA SER A 212 11.65 11.94 18.34
C SER A 212 11.37 12.34 19.79
N LYS A 213 12.29 13.09 20.37
CA LYS A 213 12.11 13.77 21.65
C LYS A 213 11.68 15.24 21.49
N ASP A 214 11.30 15.69 20.27
CA ASP A 214 10.84 17.05 20.05
C ASP A 214 9.43 17.24 20.66
N PRO A 215 9.28 17.98 21.76
CA PRO A 215 8.01 18.15 22.44
C PRO A 215 7.00 19.00 21.62
N ARG A 216 7.43 19.59 20.48
CA ARG A 216 6.58 20.40 19.60
C ARG A 216 5.89 19.54 18.53
N ILE A 217 6.08 18.22 18.55
CA ILE A 217 5.41 17.27 17.67
C ILE A 217 4.33 16.53 18.47
N VAL A 218 3.08 16.62 18.00
CA VAL A 218 1.95 15.88 18.56
C VAL A 218 1.48 14.85 17.56
N SER A 219 1.37 13.58 17.96
CA SER A 219 0.93 12.50 17.09
C SER A 219 -0.09 11.60 17.78
N HIS A 220 -1.29 11.52 17.23
CA HIS A 220 -2.33 10.61 17.66
C HIS A 220 -2.63 9.61 16.56
N VAL A 221 -2.45 8.33 16.86
CA VAL A 221 -2.71 7.22 15.93
C VAL A 221 -3.74 6.28 16.52
N TYR A 222 -4.90 6.19 15.88
CA TYR A 222 -5.98 5.27 16.21
C TYR A 222 -6.02 4.19 15.13
N ALA A 223 -5.42 3.04 15.40
CA ALA A 223 -5.30 1.93 14.46
C ALA A 223 -5.60 0.59 15.15
N ALA A 224 -6.10 -0.36 14.39
CA ALA A 224 -6.16 -1.73 14.86
C ALA A 224 -4.74 -2.30 15.04
N PRO A 225 -4.50 -3.18 16.02
CA PRO A 225 -3.22 -3.85 16.18
C PRO A 225 -2.78 -4.56 14.89
N GLU A 226 -1.47 -4.62 14.67
CA GLU A 226 -0.92 -5.39 13.56
C GLU A 226 -1.26 -6.88 13.73
N GLY A 227 -1.65 -7.54 12.63
CA GLY A 227 -2.05 -8.95 12.66
C GLY A 227 -3.41 -9.24 13.30
N ALA A 228 -4.17 -8.23 13.73
CA ALA A 228 -5.51 -8.43 14.27
C ALA A 228 -6.42 -9.12 13.25
N ASP A 229 -7.28 -10.03 13.75
CA ASP A 229 -8.33 -10.62 12.92
C ASP A 229 -9.23 -9.51 12.35
N LEU A 230 -9.63 -9.66 11.09
CA LEU A 230 -10.47 -8.68 10.40
C LEU A 230 -11.82 -8.49 11.10
N MET A 231 -12.32 -9.53 11.76
CA MET A 231 -13.61 -9.54 12.45
C MET A 231 -13.52 -9.31 13.97
N ASP A 232 -12.34 -8.96 14.49
CA ASP A 232 -12.17 -8.59 15.90
C ASP A 232 -12.75 -7.20 16.20
N GLU A 233 -13.91 -7.16 16.88
CA GLU A 233 -14.58 -5.90 17.27
C GLU A 233 -13.74 -5.04 18.23
N SER A 234 -12.84 -5.64 19.01
CA SER A 234 -11.92 -4.87 19.87
C SER A 234 -10.91 -4.07 19.05
N ALA A 235 -10.41 -4.67 17.96
CA ALA A 235 -9.55 -4.01 16.98
C ALA A 235 -10.30 -2.91 16.21
N TRP A 236 -11.60 -3.11 15.93
CA TRP A 236 -12.43 -2.07 15.31
C TRP A 236 -12.54 -0.82 16.18
N LYS A 237 -12.77 -0.99 17.48
CA LYS A 237 -12.87 0.13 18.45
C LYS A 237 -11.56 0.89 18.59
N ALA A 238 -10.42 0.19 18.56
CA ALA A 238 -9.10 0.81 18.59
C ALA A 238 -8.86 1.74 17.39
N ALA A 239 -9.30 1.34 16.20
CA ALA A 239 -9.17 2.13 14.97
C ALA A 239 -10.26 3.18 14.78
N ASN A 240 -11.41 3.02 15.45
CA ASN A 240 -12.61 3.83 15.26
C ASN A 240 -13.18 4.33 16.59
N PRO A 241 -12.55 5.31 17.24
CA PRO A 241 -13.03 5.84 18.52
C PRO A 241 -14.38 6.59 18.41
N ALA A 242 -14.91 6.81 17.19
CA ALA A 242 -16.24 7.36 16.95
C ALA A 242 -17.34 6.28 16.84
N LEU A 243 -17.01 4.99 16.96
CA LEU A 243 -18.02 3.93 17.03
C LEU A 243 -18.98 4.18 18.20
N ASP A 244 -20.25 3.90 17.97
CA ASP A 244 -21.35 4.09 18.91
C ASP A 244 -21.66 5.58 19.26
N LEU A 245 -20.89 6.54 18.70
CA LEU A 245 -21.16 7.97 18.82
C LEU A 245 -21.86 8.53 17.57
N PHE A 246 -21.15 8.49 16.44
CA PHE A 246 -21.67 8.96 15.14
C PHE A 246 -21.22 8.08 13.96
N ARG A 247 -20.44 7.02 14.21
CA ARG A 247 -20.09 6.01 13.23
C ARG A 247 -20.91 4.74 13.48
N SER A 248 -21.62 4.26 12.46
CA SER A 248 -22.41 3.03 12.53
C SER A 248 -21.52 1.80 12.66
N LEU A 249 -21.77 0.98 13.68
CA LEU A 249 -21.15 -0.31 13.86
C LEU A 249 -21.61 -1.31 12.78
N ASP A 250 -22.88 -1.28 12.42
CA ASP A 250 -23.45 -2.18 11.42
C ASP A 250 -22.87 -1.93 10.02
N ASP A 251 -22.73 -0.65 9.61
CA ASP A 251 -22.04 -0.28 8.36
C ASP A 251 -20.59 -0.78 8.34
N LEU A 252 -19.87 -0.66 9.46
CA LEU A 252 -18.50 -1.16 9.57
C LEU A 252 -18.44 -2.67 9.46
N ARG A 253 -19.32 -3.38 10.19
CA ARG A 253 -19.40 -4.86 10.16
C ARG A 253 -19.72 -5.37 8.77
N GLU A 254 -20.66 -4.76 8.06
CA GLU A 254 -21.01 -5.13 6.69
C GLU A 254 -19.82 -5.02 5.74
N GLN A 255 -19.12 -3.87 5.77
CA GLN A 255 -17.95 -3.63 4.91
C GLN A 255 -16.79 -4.61 5.20
N LEU A 256 -16.51 -4.92 6.49
CA LEU A 256 -15.47 -5.86 6.87
C LEU A 256 -15.85 -7.32 6.54
N THR A 257 -17.12 -7.69 6.72
CA THR A 257 -17.64 -9.00 6.28
C THR A 257 -17.52 -9.17 4.77
N GLN A 258 -17.79 -8.12 3.99
CA GLN A 258 -17.60 -8.14 2.55
C GLN A 258 -16.10 -8.29 2.21
N ALA A 259 -15.22 -7.56 2.87
CA ALA A 259 -13.78 -7.66 2.66
C ALA A 259 -13.21 -9.05 3.02
N GLN A 260 -13.75 -9.70 4.07
CA GLN A 260 -13.39 -11.07 4.43
C GLN A 260 -13.74 -12.08 3.33
N ARG A 261 -14.89 -11.90 2.66
CA ARG A 261 -15.31 -12.76 1.54
C ARG A 261 -14.57 -12.47 0.23
N MET A 262 -13.97 -11.28 0.10
CA MET A 262 -13.30 -10.81 -1.11
C MET A 262 -11.86 -10.41 -0.78
N PRO A 263 -10.88 -11.35 -0.85
CA PRO A 263 -9.49 -11.11 -0.45
C PRO A 263 -8.84 -9.89 -1.13
N SER A 264 -9.23 -9.57 -2.37
CA SER A 264 -8.75 -8.38 -3.08
C SER A 264 -9.16 -7.05 -2.42
N MET A 265 -10.17 -7.06 -1.55
CA MET A 265 -10.64 -5.88 -0.82
C MET A 265 -10.04 -5.78 0.60
N GLU A 266 -9.47 -6.85 1.13
CA GLU A 266 -9.03 -6.91 2.53
C GLU A 266 -7.99 -5.83 2.85
N ASN A 267 -6.96 -5.68 2.04
CA ASN A 267 -5.93 -4.67 2.25
C ASN A 267 -6.51 -3.25 2.28
N SER A 268 -7.41 -2.95 1.34
CA SER A 268 -8.08 -1.65 1.32
C SER A 268 -8.95 -1.43 2.57
N ALA A 269 -9.67 -2.46 3.00
CA ALA A 269 -10.49 -2.42 4.20
C ALA A 269 -9.62 -2.24 5.45
N ARG A 270 -8.53 -2.97 5.60
CA ARG A 270 -7.57 -2.81 6.70
C ARG A 270 -7.00 -1.39 6.78
N ASN A 271 -6.60 -0.81 5.66
CA ASN A 271 -6.09 0.56 5.65
C ASN A 271 -7.17 1.60 5.93
N LEU A 272 -8.29 1.55 5.21
CA LEU A 272 -9.29 2.61 5.25
C LEU A 272 -10.24 2.52 6.45
N LEU A 273 -10.58 1.31 6.91
CA LEU A 273 -11.55 1.05 7.97
C LEU A 273 -10.91 0.72 9.31
N LEU A 274 -9.70 0.12 9.30
CA LEU A 274 -8.96 -0.24 10.50
C LEU A 274 -7.68 0.59 10.70
N ASN A 275 -7.42 1.53 9.79
CA ASN A 275 -6.28 2.45 9.84
C ASN A 275 -4.93 1.74 10.00
N GLN A 276 -4.80 0.53 9.45
CA GLN A 276 -3.56 -0.22 9.48
C GLN A 276 -2.66 0.19 8.32
N ARG A 277 -1.36 0.16 8.54
CA ARG A 277 -0.41 0.08 7.43
C ARG A 277 -0.60 -1.28 6.79
N ILE A 278 -0.63 -1.25 5.48
CA ILE A 278 -0.68 -2.46 4.68
C ILE A 278 0.57 -2.43 3.81
N SER A 279 1.21 -3.56 3.59
CA SER A 279 2.06 -3.64 2.43
C SER A 279 1.15 -3.37 1.23
N THR A 280 1.34 -2.27 0.49
CA THR A 280 0.44 -1.74 -0.56
C THR A 280 0.34 -2.63 -1.77
N VAL A 281 0.82 -3.79 -1.62
CA VAL A 281 0.91 -4.74 -2.66
C VAL A 281 0.16 -5.93 -2.17
N SER A 282 -1.03 -6.14 -2.71
CA SER A 282 -1.68 -7.42 -2.54
C SER A 282 -0.68 -8.48 -2.97
N PRO A 283 -0.15 -9.31 -2.04
CA PRO A 283 0.67 -10.43 -2.45
C PRO A 283 -0.13 -11.19 -3.49
N PHE A 284 0.53 -11.73 -4.49
CA PHE A 284 -0.14 -12.54 -5.51
C PHE A 284 -1.03 -13.61 -4.87
N ILE A 285 -0.57 -14.19 -3.75
CA ILE A 285 -1.30 -15.21 -3.00
C ILE A 285 -1.15 -14.96 -1.48
N SER A 286 -2.20 -15.28 -0.71
CA SER A 286 -2.13 -15.15 0.74
C SER A 286 -1.21 -16.22 1.36
N PRO A 287 -0.52 -15.92 2.49
CA PRO A 287 0.33 -16.88 3.18
C PRO A 287 -0.39 -18.20 3.54
N ASN A 288 -1.66 -18.12 3.94
CA ASN A 288 -2.44 -19.32 4.30
C ASN A 288 -2.69 -20.22 3.10
N VAL A 289 -3.05 -19.65 1.93
CA VAL A 289 -3.22 -20.43 0.69
C VAL A 289 -1.89 -21.03 0.25
N TRP A 290 -0.79 -20.27 0.31
CA TRP A 290 0.53 -20.82 0.01
C TRP A 290 0.90 -21.98 0.92
N GLN A 291 0.73 -21.85 2.23
CA GLN A 291 1.02 -22.90 3.21
C GLN A 291 0.17 -24.16 2.99
N SER A 292 -1.11 -24.02 2.60
CA SER A 292 -1.96 -25.19 2.31
C SER A 292 -1.47 -26.02 1.11
N CYS A 293 -0.64 -25.43 0.24
CA CYS A 293 0.01 -26.09 -0.91
C CYS A 293 1.42 -26.63 -0.59
N GLY A 294 1.86 -26.63 0.68
CA GLY A 294 3.18 -27.05 1.13
C GLY A 294 3.38 -28.58 1.28
N GLY A 295 2.49 -29.39 0.71
CA GLY A 295 2.56 -30.86 0.79
C GLY A 295 3.85 -31.45 0.22
N GLN A 296 4.14 -32.72 0.57
CA GLN A 296 5.31 -33.44 0.08
C GLN A 296 5.26 -33.57 -1.45
N VAL A 297 6.36 -33.23 -2.10
CA VAL A 297 6.51 -33.39 -3.55
C VAL A 297 6.80 -34.85 -3.91
N LEU A 298 6.02 -35.36 -4.84
CA LEU A 298 6.21 -36.70 -5.39
C LEU A 298 7.09 -36.64 -6.66
N PRO A 299 7.86 -37.69 -6.96
CA PRO A 299 8.64 -37.76 -8.20
C PRO A 299 7.72 -37.78 -9.42
N PHE A 300 8.17 -37.14 -10.50
CA PHE A 300 7.37 -37.01 -11.73
C PHE A 300 7.16 -38.34 -12.48
N GLY A 301 8.14 -39.27 -12.39
CA GLY A 301 8.10 -40.48 -13.20
C GLY A 301 8.01 -40.15 -14.68
N ASP A 302 7.11 -40.81 -15.41
CA ASP A 302 6.87 -40.60 -16.85
C ASP A 302 5.86 -39.45 -17.13
N ALA A 303 5.37 -38.75 -16.08
CA ALA A 303 4.41 -37.69 -16.25
C ALA A 303 4.96 -36.56 -17.13
N PRO A 304 4.14 -35.94 -18.00
CA PRO A 304 4.56 -34.77 -18.76
C PRO A 304 4.87 -33.62 -17.80
N VAL A 305 6.03 -32.98 -18.02
CA VAL A 305 6.46 -31.84 -17.23
C VAL A 305 6.58 -30.58 -18.07
N TYR A 306 6.26 -29.45 -17.46
CA TYR A 306 6.41 -28.12 -18.03
C TYR A 306 7.37 -27.32 -17.16
N CYS A 307 8.19 -26.51 -17.79
CA CYS A 307 9.20 -25.73 -17.08
C CYS A 307 9.02 -24.24 -17.35
N GLY A 308 9.35 -23.44 -16.36
CA GLY A 308 9.50 -21.99 -16.52
C GLY A 308 10.90 -21.57 -16.11
N LEU A 309 11.47 -20.64 -16.86
CA LEU A 309 12.84 -20.17 -16.69
C LEU A 309 12.89 -18.65 -16.64
N ASP A 310 13.38 -18.10 -15.53
CA ASP A 310 13.67 -16.66 -15.38
C ASP A 310 15.18 -16.45 -15.19
N LEU A 311 15.80 -15.80 -16.19
CA LEU A 311 17.26 -15.64 -16.24
C LEU A 311 17.72 -14.31 -15.63
N SER A 312 18.70 -14.39 -14.75
CA SER A 312 19.37 -13.22 -14.17
C SER A 312 20.36 -12.59 -15.17
N ALA A 313 20.47 -11.25 -15.10
CA ALA A 313 21.44 -10.51 -15.89
C ALA A 313 22.88 -10.64 -15.41
N LYS A 314 23.09 -10.53 -14.09
CA LYS A 314 24.43 -10.48 -13.46
C LYS A 314 24.46 -11.15 -12.10
N THR A 315 23.75 -10.60 -11.11
CA THR A 315 23.88 -10.96 -9.70
C THR A 315 22.56 -11.37 -9.04
N ASP A 316 21.45 -11.34 -9.78
CA ASP A 316 20.13 -11.73 -9.30
C ASP A 316 19.96 -13.26 -9.32
N LEU A 317 18.83 -13.75 -8.84
CA LEU A 317 18.52 -15.16 -8.90
C LEU A 317 18.17 -15.56 -10.33
N THR A 318 18.72 -16.68 -10.80
CA THR A 318 18.22 -17.43 -11.95
C THR A 318 17.35 -18.56 -11.39
N ALA A 319 16.15 -18.75 -11.93
CA ALA A 319 15.20 -19.73 -11.46
C ALA A 319 14.70 -20.64 -12.59
N LEU A 320 14.74 -21.95 -12.37
CA LEU A 320 14.03 -22.96 -13.14
C LEU A 320 12.98 -23.58 -12.25
N VAL A 321 11.72 -23.56 -12.66
CA VAL A 321 10.65 -24.25 -11.94
C VAL A 321 10.02 -25.29 -12.83
N ILE A 322 10.01 -26.54 -12.36
CA ILE A 322 9.47 -27.70 -13.07
C ILE A 322 8.11 -28.03 -12.43
N ILE A 323 7.09 -28.22 -13.24
CA ILE A 323 5.77 -28.66 -12.79
C ILE A 323 5.33 -29.90 -13.57
N GLY A 324 4.66 -30.83 -12.88
CA GLY A 324 4.07 -32.01 -13.48
C GLY A 324 2.93 -32.55 -12.63
N LYS A 325 1.92 -33.13 -13.25
CA LYS A 325 0.73 -33.61 -12.52
C LYS A 325 0.88 -35.07 -12.16
N VAL A 326 0.97 -35.39 -10.87
CA VAL A 326 1.09 -36.75 -10.33
C VAL A 326 0.01 -36.98 -9.29
N ALA A 327 -0.71 -38.08 -9.37
CA ALA A 327 -1.80 -38.43 -8.48
C ALA A 327 -2.88 -37.34 -8.31
N GLY A 328 -3.16 -36.60 -9.39
CA GLY A 328 -4.16 -35.54 -9.39
C GLY A 328 -3.68 -34.18 -8.86
N GLN A 329 -2.46 -34.08 -8.32
CA GLN A 329 -1.85 -32.89 -7.76
C GLN A 329 -0.67 -32.41 -8.61
N TRP A 330 -0.51 -31.10 -8.77
CA TRP A 330 0.65 -30.48 -9.40
C TRP A 330 1.84 -30.54 -8.44
N GLN A 331 2.89 -31.25 -8.83
CA GLN A 331 4.16 -31.28 -8.14
C GLN A 331 5.02 -30.14 -8.65
N VAL A 332 5.64 -29.36 -7.77
CA VAL A 332 6.49 -28.20 -8.11
C VAL A 332 7.88 -28.39 -7.56
N VAL A 333 8.86 -28.46 -8.44
CA VAL A 333 10.28 -28.62 -8.09
C VAL A 333 11.05 -27.39 -8.60
N PRO A 334 11.45 -26.46 -7.72
CA PRO A 334 12.23 -25.30 -8.12
C PRO A 334 13.73 -25.54 -7.98
N HIS A 335 14.51 -24.94 -8.88
CA HIS A 335 15.96 -24.85 -8.81
C HIS A 335 16.40 -23.39 -8.96
N PHE A 336 17.38 -22.99 -8.16
CA PHE A 336 17.86 -21.61 -8.13
C PHE A 336 19.36 -21.53 -8.23
N TRP A 337 19.87 -20.54 -8.98
CA TRP A 337 21.30 -20.24 -9.09
C TRP A 337 21.59 -18.77 -8.82
N THR A 338 22.76 -18.52 -8.21
CA THR A 338 23.28 -17.17 -7.96
C THR A 338 24.80 -17.22 -8.00
N PRO A 339 25.52 -16.11 -8.31
CA PRO A 339 26.99 -16.11 -8.23
C PRO A 339 27.51 -16.42 -6.84
N GLU A 340 28.62 -17.12 -6.71
CA GLU A 340 29.26 -17.42 -5.43
C GLU A 340 29.82 -16.16 -4.76
N GLN A 341 30.54 -15.33 -5.53
CA GLN A 341 31.13 -14.10 -5.00
C GLN A 341 30.05 -13.09 -4.58
N GLY A 342 30.21 -12.50 -3.39
CA GLY A 342 29.27 -11.52 -2.84
C GLY A 342 27.95 -12.12 -2.32
N LEU A 343 27.87 -13.43 -2.08
CA LEU A 343 26.66 -14.09 -1.58
C LEU A 343 26.19 -13.51 -0.24
N ARG A 344 27.12 -13.22 0.68
CA ARG A 344 26.78 -12.64 2.00
C ARG A 344 26.28 -11.20 1.88
N ASP A 345 26.86 -10.40 0.99
CA ASP A 345 26.45 -9.01 0.78
C ASP A 345 25.05 -8.96 0.16
N ARG A 346 24.76 -9.89 -0.78
CA ARG A 346 23.39 -10.05 -1.34
C ARG A 346 22.40 -10.52 -0.28
N ALA A 347 22.80 -11.48 0.58
CA ALA A 347 21.96 -11.93 1.68
C ALA A 347 21.57 -10.77 2.62
N ALA A 348 22.53 -9.91 2.96
CA ALA A 348 22.28 -8.71 3.79
C ALA A 348 21.40 -7.68 3.06
N ARG A 349 21.68 -7.39 1.78
CA ARG A 349 20.91 -6.44 0.96
C ARG A 349 19.45 -6.88 0.79
N ASP A 350 19.25 -8.14 0.42
CA ASP A 350 17.93 -8.70 0.12
C ASP A 350 17.23 -9.22 1.39
N ARG A 351 17.87 -9.12 2.57
CA ARG A 351 17.39 -9.64 3.86
C ARG A 351 16.93 -11.10 3.78
N ALA A 352 17.68 -11.92 3.04
CA ALA A 352 17.39 -13.31 2.79
C ALA A 352 18.61 -14.19 3.12
N PRO A 353 18.46 -15.33 3.81
CA PRO A 353 19.58 -16.15 4.28
C PRO A 353 20.17 -17.02 3.14
N TYR A 354 20.64 -16.40 2.07
CA TYR A 354 21.17 -17.12 0.89
C TYR A 354 22.33 -18.07 1.22
N ASP A 355 23.18 -17.69 2.16
CA ASP A 355 24.29 -18.52 2.63
C ASP A 355 23.82 -19.76 3.38
N VAL A 356 22.69 -19.68 4.10
CA VAL A 356 22.07 -20.84 4.75
C VAL A 356 21.43 -21.74 3.72
N TRP A 357 20.64 -21.18 2.79
CA TRP A 357 19.98 -21.93 1.74
C TRP A 357 20.93 -22.61 0.79
N HIS A 358 22.07 -21.98 0.50
CA HIS A 358 23.14 -22.62 -0.28
C HIS A 358 23.69 -23.85 0.46
N ARG A 359 24.03 -23.76 1.76
CA ARG A 359 24.51 -24.90 2.54
C ARG A 359 23.49 -26.03 2.68
N GLN A 360 22.20 -25.70 2.65
CA GLN A 360 21.10 -26.65 2.73
C GLN A 360 20.71 -27.24 1.36
N GLY A 361 21.32 -26.79 0.25
CA GLY A 361 21.03 -27.28 -1.08
C GLY A 361 19.81 -26.66 -1.77
N TYR A 362 19.20 -25.64 -1.18
CA TYR A 362 18.06 -24.94 -1.78
C TYR A 362 18.46 -23.87 -2.81
N LEU A 363 19.73 -23.50 -2.86
CA LEU A 363 20.27 -22.49 -3.73
C LEU A 363 21.66 -22.95 -4.23
N HIS A 364 21.85 -23.04 -5.53
CA HIS A 364 23.13 -23.34 -6.15
C HIS A 364 23.97 -22.10 -6.37
N SER A 365 25.29 -22.17 -6.19
CA SER A 365 26.18 -21.07 -6.52
C SER A 365 26.93 -21.39 -7.81
N THR A 366 26.99 -20.38 -8.72
CA THR A 366 27.83 -20.47 -9.92
C THR A 366 29.19 -19.83 -9.67
N PRO A 367 30.27 -20.29 -10.31
CA PRO A 367 31.59 -19.69 -10.17
C PRO A 367 31.61 -18.18 -10.55
N GLY A 368 32.41 -17.40 -9.84
CA GLY A 368 32.67 -16.00 -10.18
C GLY A 368 31.68 -14.98 -9.57
N ALA A 369 31.75 -13.72 -10.06
CA ALA A 369 31.00 -12.56 -9.57
C ALA A 369 29.68 -12.32 -10.31
N THR A 370 29.46 -12.98 -11.42
CA THR A 370 28.23 -12.93 -12.25
C THR A 370 27.75 -14.34 -12.52
N ILE A 371 26.45 -14.48 -12.85
CA ILE A 371 25.88 -15.77 -13.21
C ILE A 371 26.67 -16.41 -14.37
N ASP A 372 27.05 -17.67 -14.22
CA ASP A 372 27.72 -18.46 -15.21
C ASP A 372 26.72 -19.33 -15.98
N TYR A 373 26.46 -18.97 -17.22
CA TYR A 373 25.47 -19.66 -18.06
C TYR A 373 25.94 -21.06 -18.52
N GLU A 374 27.24 -21.33 -18.59
CA GLU A 374 27.78 -22.66 -18.90
C GLU A 374 27.47 -23.63 -17.76
N PHE A 375 27.70 -23.16 -16.52
CA PHE A 375 27.34 -23.91 -15.31
C PHE A 375 25.81 -24.16 -15.26
N VAL A 376 25.00 -23.13 -15.45
CA VAL A 376 23.52 -23.24 -15.42
C VAL A 376 23.04 -24.21 -16.51
N ALA A 377 23.57 -24.14 -17.75
CA ALA A 377 23.19 -25.02 -18.83
C ALA A 377 23.52 -26.50 -18.54
N THR A 378 24.69 -26.74 -17.97
CA THR A 378 25.14 -28.09 -17.59
C THR A 378 24.26 -28.69 -16.50
N ASP A 379 23.96 -27.89 -15.47
CA ASP A 379 23.14 -28.30 -14.34
C ASP A 379 21.68 -28.52 -14.78
N MET A 380 21.13 -27.63 -15.60
CA MET A 380 19.80 -27.79 -16.22
C MET A 380 19.69 -29.07 -17.05
N ALA A 381 20.68 -29.35 -17.88
CA ALA A 381 20.71 -30.57 -18.70
C ALA A 381 20.68 -31.83 -17.82
N ALA A 382 21.41 -31.83 -16.70
CA ALA A 382 21.42 -32.93 -15.75
C ALA A 382 20.06 -33.08 -15.02
N ILE A 383 19.48 -31.95 -14.56
CA ILE A 383 18.18 -31.93 -13.85
C ILE A 383 17.04 -32.41 -14.76
N LEU A 384 17.03 -32.01 -16.01
CA LEU A 384 15.96 -32.34 -16.96
C LEU A 384 16.18 -33.70 -17.66
N SER A 385 17.35 -34.29 -17.48
CA SER A 385 17.65 -35.61 -18.05
C SER A 385 16.70 -36.68 -17.52
N GLY A 386 16.05 -37.41 -18.41
CA GLY A 386 15.12 -38.48 -18.08
C GLY A 386 13.68 -37.98 -17.71
N LEU A 387 13.43 -36.68 -17.74
CA LEU A 387 12.08 -36.16 -17.60
C LEU A 387 11.37 -36.01 -18.95
N ASN A 388 10.07 -36.22 -18.96
CA ASN A 388 9.23 -36.05 -20.16
C ASN A 388 8.88 -34.54 -20.36
N VAL A 389 9.87 -33.73 -20.76
CA VAL A 389 9.74 -32.27 -20.88
C VAL A 389 8.93 -31.91 -22.12
N GLN A 390 7.77 -31.25 -21.93
CA GLN A 390 6.88 -30.80 -22.98
C GLN A 390 7.21 -29.39 -23.46
N ALA A 391 7.56 -28.48 -22.54
CA ALA A 391 7.90 -27.10 -22.83
C ALA A 391 8.80 -26.51 -21.74
N VAL A 392 9.71 -25.62 -22.14
CA VAL A 392 10.48 -24.75 -21.26
C VAL A 392 10.16 -23.32 -21.63
N ALA A 393 9.24 -22.68 -20.90
CA ALA A 393 8.86 -21.29 -21.11
C ALA A 393 9.95 -20.35 -20.58
N PHE A 394 10.33 -19.36 -21.36
CA PHE A 394 11.40 -18.42 -21.02
C PHE A 394 11.11 -17.01 -21.51
N ASP A 395 11.63 -16.00 -20.80
CA ASP A 395 11.68 -14.63 -21.32
C ASP A 395 12.73 -14.50 -22.44
N ARG A 396 12.35 -13.83 -23.53
CA ARG A 396 13.24 -13.63 -24.70
C ARG A 396 14.55 -12.93 -24.36
N TRP A 397 14.60 -12.26 -23.22
CA TRP A 397 15.76 -11.49 -22.83
C TRP A 397 16.91 -12.42 -22.38
N ARG A 398 18.09 -12.34 -23.03
CA ARG A 398 19.33 -13.11 -22.77
C ARG A 398 19.28 -14.62 -23.01
N ILE A 399 18.21 -15.16 -23.53
CA ILE A 399 18.12 -16.59 -23.78
C ILE A 399 19.19 -17.09 -24.76
N ASP A 400 19.66 -16.23 -25.69
CA ASP A 400 20.65 -16.62 -26.71
C ASP A 400 21.95 -17.06 -26.07
N LEU A 401 22.37 -16.53 -24.93
CA LEU A 401 23.54 -16.98 -24.20
C LEU A 401 23.36 -18.42 -23.69
N LEU A 402 22.22 -18.70 -23.04
CA LEU A 402 21.93 -20.05 -22.55
C LEU A 402 21.73 -21.05 -23.67
N LYS A 403 21.05 -20.69 -24.76
CA LYS A 403 20.90 -21.53 -25.96
C LYS A 403 22.26 -21.96 -26.53
N LYS A 404 23.22 -21.01 -26.61
CA LYS A 404 24.56 -21.29 -27.07
C LYS A 404 25.26 -22.33 -26.19
N GLU A 405 25.14 -22.22 -24.87
CA GLU A 405 25.76 -23.16 -23.93
C GLU A 405 25.09 -24.55 -24.00
N LEU A 406 23.71 -24.58 -24.03
CA LEU A 406 22.95 -25.84 -24.22
C LEU A 406 23.37 -26.55 -25.54
N SER A 407 23.51 -25.80 -26.63
CA SER A 407 23.97 -26.37 -27.93
C SER A 407 25.37 -26.95 -27.85
N LYS A 408 26.31 -26.33 -27.13
CA LYS A 408 27.69 -26.85 -26.96
C LYS A 408 27.71 -28.22 -26.29
N ILE A 409 26.79 -28.46 -25.33
CA ILE A 409 26.72 -29.74 -24.61
C ILE A 409 25.74 -30.73 -25.26
N GLY A 410 25.19 -30.39 -26.45
CA GLY A 410 24.27 -31.24 -27.20
C GLY A 410 22.91 -31.45 -26.53
N CYS A 411 22.50 -30.52 -25.66
CA CYS A 411 21.20 -30.57 -25.00
C CYS A 411 20.17 -29.77 -25.81
N ASP A 412 19.17 -30.48 -26.37
CA ASP A 412 18.05 -29.89 -27.10
C ASP A 412 16.80 -29.90 -26.22
N LEU A 413 16.25 -28.74 -25.90
CA LEU A 413 15.08 -28.56 -25.06
C LEU A 413 13.95 -27.87 -25.83
N PRO A 414 12.68 -28.22 -25.58
CA PRO A 414 11.55 -27.60 -26.24
C PRO A 414 11.32 -26.18 -25.69
N LEU A 415 12.13 -25.23 -26.12
CA LEU A 415 12.15 -23.85 -25.63
C LEU A 415 11.01 -23.05 -26.24
N VAL A 416 10.13 -22.48 -25.40
CA VAL A 416 8.94 -21.70 -25.78
C VAL A 416 9.09 -20.25 -25.29
N PRO A 417 9.12 -19.25 -26.18
CA PRO A 417 9.16 -17.85 -25.77
C PRO A 417 7.89 -17.45 -25.01
N TRP A 418 8.04 -16.85 -23.82
CA TRP A 418 6.95 -16.38 -22.98
C TRP A 418 7.15 -14.92 -22.59
N GLY A 419 6.18 -14.04 -22.93
CA GLY A 419 6.29 -12.62 -22.63
C GLY A 419 6.00 -12.31 -21.16
N GLN A 420 6.73 -11.33 -20.61
CA GLN A 420 6.46 -10.80 -19.26
C GLN A 420 5.46 -9.63 -19.27
N GLY A 421 4.77 -9.39 -20.40
CA GLY A 421 3.72 -8.39 -20.55
C GLY A 421 2.38 -8.84 -19.99
N PHE A 422 1.41 -7.90 -19.92
CA PHE A 422 0.07 -8.18 -19.40
C PHE A 422 -0.67 -9.32 -20.14
N LYS A 423 -0.50 -9.40 -21.45
CA LYS A 423 -1.18 -10.41 -22.29
C LYS A 423 -0.82 -11.86 -21.87
N ASP A 424 0.46 -12.16 -21.85
CA ASP A 424 0.93 -13.53 -21.61
C ASP A 424 0.89 -13.89 -20.12
N MET A 425 1.26 -12.91 -19.26
CA MET A 425 1.27 -13.13 -17.81
C MET A 425 -0.13 -13.24 -17.21
N SER A 426 -1.17 -12.64 -17.78
CA SER A 426 -2.54 -12.81 -17.26
C SER A 426 -2.97 -14.27 -17.31
N VAL A 427 -2.79 -14.93 -18.44
CA VAL A 427 -3.13 -16.35 -18.62
C VAL A 427 -2.32 -17.22 -17.64
N ALA A 428 -1.02 -16.96 -17.52
CA ALA A 428 -0.14 -17.68 -16.62
C ALA A 428 -0.51 -17.54 -15.14
N LEU A 429 -0.83 -16.32 -14.72
CA LEU A 429 -1.23 -16.03 -13.34
C LEU A 429 -2.62 -16.58 -13.02
N ASP A 430 -3.57 -16.54 -13.96
CA ASP A 430 -4.90 -17.10 -13.77
C ASP A 430 -4.84 -18.62 -13.61
N ALA A 431 -4.04 -19.32 -14.44
CA ALA A 431 -3.81 -20.74 -14.33
C ALA A 431 -3.18 -21.12 -12.98
N LEU A 432 -2.10 -20.44 -12.58
CA LEU A 432 -1.41 -20.69 -11.31
C LEU A 432 -2.29 -20.41 -10.10
N GLU A 433 -2.97 -19.25 -10.07
CA GLU A 433 -3.84 -18.82 -8.96
C GLU A 433 -4.99 -19.82 -8.76
N SER A 434 -5.61 -20.29 -9.85
CA SER A 434 -6.67 -21.30 -9.78
C SER A 434 -6.21 -22.58 -9.10
N GLU A 435 -5.04 -23.08 -9.42
CA GLU A 435 -4.50 -24.30 -8.81
C GLU A 435 -4.11 -24.10 -7.34
N LEU A 436 -3.55 -22.93 -6.98
CA LEU A 436 -3.23 -22.58 -5.60
C LEU A 436 -4.49 -22.43 -4.74
N LEU A 437 -5.51 -21.70 -5.20
CA LEU A 437 -6.75 -21.49 -4.45
C LEU A 437 -7.54 -22.78 -4.21
N ASN A 438 -7.42 -23.75 -5.12
CA ASN A 438 -8.04 -25.06 -4.97
C ASN A 438 -7.15 -26.08 -4.25
N ALA A 439 -6.02 -25.65 -3.68
CA ALA A 439 -5.04 -26.50 -3.00
C ALA A 439 -4.63 -27.75 -3.83
N ARG A 440 -4.46 -27.57 -5.16
CA ARG A 440 -4.07 -28.65 -6.09
C ARG A 440 -2.59 -28.63 -6.44
N ILE A 441 -1.77 -27.97 -5.63
CA ILE A 441 -0.30 -27.87 -5.77
C ILE A 441 0.39 -28.45 -4.55
N ASN A 442 1.52 -29.14 -4.77
CA ASN A 442 2.49 -29.53 -3.76
C ASN A 442 3.85 -28.92 -4.11
N HIS A 443 4.29 -27.91 -3.37
CA HIS A 443 5.58 -27.22 -3.60
C HIS A 443 6.66 -27.54 -2.54
N GLY A 444 6.38 -28.48 -1.64
CA GLY A 444 7.36 -28.99 -0.66
C GLY A 444 7.87 -27.97 0.36
N GLY A 445 7.28 -26.79 0.45
CA GLY A 445 7.74 -25.75 1.36
C GLY A 445 9.13 -25.18 1.02
N HIS A 446 9.57 -25.23 -0.24
CA HIS A 446 10.90 -24.75 -0.66
C HIS A 446 11.13 -23.28 -0.27
N PRO A 447 12.14 -22.95 0.58
CA PRO A 447 12.23 -21.65 1.25
C PRO A 447 12.51 -20.48 0.27
N VAL A 448 13.32 -20.70 -0.77
CA VAL A 448 13.59 -19.65 -1.78
C VAL A 448 12.33 -19.36 -2.61
N LEU A 449 11.57 -20.39 -2.98
CA LEU A 449 10.31 -20.22 -3.69
C LEU A 449 9.25 -19.53 -2.81
N ALA A 450 9.17 -19.90 -1.54
CA ALA A 450 8.27 -19.26 -0.56
C ALA A 450 8.60 -17.77 -0.37
N MET A 451 9.88 -17.41 -0.29
CA MET A 451 10.32 -16.01 -0.31
C MET A 451 9.85 -15.29 -1.58
N CYS A 452 10.06 -15.89 -2.76
CA CYS A 452 9.63 -15.30 -4.03
C CYS A 452 8.11 -15.10 -4.09
N ALA A 453 7.33 -16.04 -3.57
CA ALA A 453 5.87 -15.94 -3.50
C ALA A 453 5.41 -14.83 -2.56
N SER A 454 6.04 -14.69 -1.39
CA SER A 454 5.72 -13.65 -0.41
C SER A 454 6.07 -12.23 -0.89
N ASN A 455 7.10 -12.10 -1.73
CA ASN A 455 7.53 -10.81 -2.28
C ASN A 455 6.74 -10.39 -3.52
N ALA A 456 6.02 -11.30 -4.15
CA ALA A 456 5.42 -11.10 -5.47
C ALA A 456 4.17 -10.21 -5.42
N ILE A 457 4.17 -9.25 -6.31
CA ILE A 457 3.16 -8.21 -6.45
C ILE A 457 2.54 -8.28 -7.84
N VAL A 458 1.21 -8.23 -7.88
CA VAL A 458 0.47 -8.14 -9.14
C VAL A 458 0.05 -6.71 -9.40
N VAL A 459 0.31 -6.25 -10.62
CA VAL A 459 -0.24 -5.00 -11.15
C VAL A 459 -1.26 -5.32 -12.24
N LYS A 460 -2.27 -4.44 -12.34
CA LYS A 460 -3.33 -4.55 -13.37
C LYS A 460 -3.22 -3.38 -14.34
N ASP A 461 -3.50 -3.66 -15.61
CA ASP A 461 -3.71 -2.61 -16.61
C ASP A 461 -5.19 -2.14 -16.60
N PRO A 462 -5.52 -1.05 -17.33
CA PRO A 462 -6.90 -0.56 -17.44
C PRO A 462 -7.88 -1.55 -18.08
N ALA A 463 -7.39 -2.53 -18.85
CA ALA A 463 -8.20 -3.57 -19.48
C ALA A 463 -8.41 -4.80 -18.57
N GLY A 464 -7.82 -4.78 -17.34
CA GLY A 464 -7.92 -5.88 -16.38
C GLY A 464 -6.81 -6.94 -16.53
N GLY A 465 -5.90 -6.80 -17.48
CA GLY A 465 -4.74 -7.67 -17.64
C GLY A 465 -3.83 -7.60 -16.40
N ARG A 466 -3.20 -8.73 -16.03
CA ARG A 466 -2.39 -8.86 -14.82
C ARG A 466 -0.96 -9.28 -15.16
N LYS A 467 0.01 -8.77 -14.41
CA LYS A 467 1.40 -9.26 -14.45
C LYS A 467 2.08 -9.08 -13.10
N LEU A 468 3.16 -9.82 -12.88
CA LEU A 468 4.07 -9.58 -11.75
C LEU A 468 4.93 -8.33 -12.02
N ASP A 469 5.17 -7.53 -10.99
CA ASP A 469 5.96 -6.29 -11.08
C ASP A 469 7.22 -6.38 -10.22
N LYS A 470 8.38 -6.62 -10.87
CA LYS A 470 9.69 -6.67 -10.19
C LYS A 470 10.08 -5.33 -9.54
N GLY A 471 9.62 -4.20 -10.09
CA GLY A 471 9.95 -2.86 -9.57
C GLY A 471 9.20 -2.49 -8.29
N ARG A 472 8.03 -3.09 -8.07
CA ARG A 472 7.20 -2.89 -6.88
C ARG A 472 7.30 -4.03 -5.87
N ALA A 473 7.94 -5.13 -6.24
CA ALA A 473 8.16 -6.26 -5.36
C ALA A 473 9.03 -5.87 -4.15
N THR A 474 8.72 -6.43 -2.99
CA THR A 474 9.47 -6.17 -1.75
C THR A 474 10.83 -6.85 -1.73
N GLY A 475 11.09 -7.75 -2.69
CA GLY A 475 12.32 -8.51 -2.86
C GLY A 475 12.30 -9.33 -4.14
N ARG A 476 13.07 -10.40 -4.18
CA ARG A 476 13.18 -11.27 -5.37
C ARG A 476 11.90 -12.06 -5.60
N ILE A 477 11.48 -12.15 -6.87
CA ILE A 477 10.26 -12.86 -7.30
C ILE A 477 10.53 -13.86 -8.43
N ASP A 478 11.80 -14.05 -8.80
CA ASP A 478 12.22 -14.82 -9.98
C ASP A 478 11.66 -16.26 -9.98
N GLY A 479 11.60 -16.91 -8.80
CA GLY A 479 10.99 -18.22 -8.66
C GLY A 479 9.51 -18.27 -8.96
N LEU A 480 8.74 -17.27 -8.49
CA LEU A 480 7.31 -17.21 -8.79
C LEU A 480 7.06 -16.81 -10.24
N GLN A 481 7.90 -15.96 -10.81
CA GLN A 481 7.85 -15.61 -12.23
C GLN A 481 8.06 -16.87 -13.10
N ALA A 482 9.08 -17.68 -12.80
CA ALA A 482 9.32 -18.94 -13.49
C ALA A 482 8.16 -19.94 -13.28
N MET A 483 7.63 -20.05 -12.06
CA MET A 483 6.47 -20.90 -11.76
C MET A 483 5.25 -20.50 -12.59
N ALA A 484 4.93 -19.21 -12.66
CA ALA A 484 3.83 -18.71 -13.48
C ALA A 484 4.04 -19.04 -14.97
N GLN A 485 5.23 -18.85 -15.52
CA GLN A 485 5.55 -19.21 -16.90
C GLN A 485 5.36 -20.72 -17.16
N ALA A 486 5.72 -21.60 -16.23
CA ALA A 486 5.48 -23.04 -16.35
C ALA A 486 3.98 -23.36 -16.44
N PHE A 487 3.16 -22.77 -15.58
CA PHE A 487 1.71 -22.92 -15.63
C PHE A 487 1.10 -22.31 -16.91
N GLY A 488 1.65 -21.20 -17.40
CA GLY A 488 1.26 -20.61 -18.68
C GLY A 488 1.52 -21.53 -19.86
N ALA A 489 2.73 -22.11 -19.95
CA ALA A 489 3.09 -23.07 -21.00
C ALA A 489 2.20 -24.33 -20.97
N MET A 490 1.89 -24.82 -19.78
CA MET A 490 0.95 -25.94 -19.60
C MET A 490 -0.44 -25.58 -20.11
N ALA A 491 -0.98 -24.43 -19.74
CA ALA A 491 -2.30 -24.00 -20.18
C ALA A 491 -2.38 -23.87 -21.71
N GLN A 492 -1.38 -23.31 -22.35
CA GLN A 492 -1.28 -23.19 -23.79
C GLN A 492 -1.21 -24.54 -24.51
N SER A 493 -0.50 -25.53 -23.93
CA SER A 493 -0.42 -26.89 -24.49
C SER A 493 -1.77 -27.59 -24.47
N ILE A 494 -2.53 -27.46 -23.39
CA ILE A 494 -3.89 -28.05 -23.27
C ILE A 494 -4.86 -27.40 -24.27
N GLU A 495 -4.81 -26.08 -24.45
CA GLU A 495 -5.65 -25.39 -25.45
C GLU A 495 -5.35 -25.87 -26.87
N SER A 496 -4.08 -26.06 -27.20
CA SER A 496 -3.69 -26.55 -28.53
C SER A 496 -4.19 -27.99 -28.80
N GLU A 497 -4.10 -28.88 -27.81
CA GLU A 497 -4.62 -30.24 -27.95
C GLU A 497 -6.15 -30.30 -28.11
N THR A 498 -6.88 -29.44 -27.41
CA THR A 498 -8.37 -29.37 -27.51
C THR A 498 -8.82 -28.88 -28.89
N VAL A 499 -8.12 -27.88 -29.45
CA VAL A 499 -8.44 -27.37 -30.81
C VAL A 499 -8.19 -28.40 -31.90
N TYR A 500 -7.19 -29.29 -31.74
CA TYR A 500 -6.93 -30.37 -32.71
C TYR A 500 -7.84 -31.58 -32.51
N ALA A 501 -8.36 -31.83 -31.31
CA ALA A 501 -9.31 -32.91 -31.02
C ALA A 501 -10.75 -32.64 -31.56
N ASP A 502 -11.15 -31.36 -31.61
CA ASP A 502 -12.47 -30.93 -32.16
C ASP A 502 -12.47 -30.75 -33.70
N GLY A 503 -11.32 -30.96 -34.35
CA GLY A 503 -11.13 -30.72 -35.78
C GLY A 503 -11.66 -31.79 -36.74
N GLN A 504 -12.82 -32.44 -36.50
CA GLN A 504 -13.60 -33.14 -37.55
C GLN A 504 -14.48 -32.12 -38.30
N PHE A 505 -13.88 -31.34 -39.20
CA PHE A 505 -14.64 -30.67 -40.25
C PHE A 505 -15.01 -31.66 -41.36
N THR A 506 -16.25 -32.14 -41.34
CA THR A 506 -16.86 -32.79 -42.48
C THR A 506 -17.31 -31.69 -43.45
N PHE A 507 -16.64 -31.57 -44.58
CA PHE A 507 -17.14 -30.78 -45.71
C PHE A 507 -18.27 -31.60 -46.38
N VAL A 508 -19.49 -31.03 -46.42
CA VAL A 508 -20.57 -31.45 -47.33
C VAL A 508 -20.67 -30.42 -48.45
#